data_7d64a18f7e5b51088b7133ab23f8e115
#
_entry.id   7d64a18f7e5b51088b7133ab23f8e115
#
_cell.length_a   1.000
_cell.length_b   1.000
_cell.length_c   1.000
_cell.angle_alpha   90.00
_cell.angle_beta   90.00
_cell.angle_gamma   90.00
#
_symmetry.space_group_name_H-M   'P 1'
#
loop_
_entity.id
_entity.type
_entity.pdbx_description
1 polymer ?
#
loop_
_entity_poly.entity_id
_entity_poly.type
_entity_poly.pdbx_seq_one_letter_code
_entity_poly.pdbx_strand_id
1 'polypeptide(L)'
;MKKTIIATLILTASAGLSWAGATEGKEVFTAKCKGCHGADGTPPAGMAKAMGIKPMKDVQALTDAQMQEAVLKGKGKMKPVAGVTEKQAADVVAFVRTLK
;
A
#
# COMPACT_ATOMS: atom_id res chain seq x y z
N MET A 1 20.49 -44.02 15.31
CA MET A 1 20.28 -43.53 15.16
C MET A 1 19.84 -42.67 14.90
N LYS A 2 19.61 -42.18 14.85
CA LYS A 2 19.27 -41.52 14.58
C LYS A 2 18.81 -40.64 14.30
N LYS A 3 18.51 -39.96 14.20
CA LYS A 3 18.06 -39.27 13.97
C LYS A 3 17.70 -38.41 13.65
N THR A 4 17.51 -37.72 13.48
CA THR A 4 17.10 -37.03 13.15
C THR A 4 16.65 -36.07 12.91
N ILE A 5 16.45 -35.44 12.76
CA ILE A 5 16.01 -34.61 12.49
C ILE A 5 15.59 -33.71 12.15
N ILE A 6 15.38 -33.17 11.90
CA ILE A 6 15.01 -32.40 11.55
C ILE A 6 14.45 -31.54 11.17
N ALA A 7 14.27 -31.16 11.01
CA ALA A 7 13.78 -30.38 10.61
C ALA A 7 13.29 -29.36 10.62
N THR A 8 13.23 -29.06 10.61
CA THR A 8 12.77 -28.21 10.52
C THR A 8 12.43 -27.18 10.26
N LEU A 9 12.31 -26.99 10.06
CA LEU A 9 11.98 -26.08 9.77
C LEU A 9 11.53 -25.29 9.34
N ILE A 10 11.38 -24.92 9.08
CA ILE A 10 11.02 -24.18 8.60
C ILE A 10 10.30 -23.33 8.40
N LEU A 11 10.00 -23.12 8.42
CA LEU A 11 9.37 -22.32 8.20
C LEU A 11 9.14 -21.38 8.13
N THR A 12 9.05 -21.24 8.05
CA THR A 12 8.94 -20.48 8.13
C THR A 12 8.73 -19.41 7.75
N ALA A 13 8.88 -19.15 7.86
CA ALA A 13 9.05 -18.05 7.48
C ALA A 13 8.35 -17.51 6.58
N SER A 14 8.39 -17.94 5.98
CA SER A 14 7.72 -17.59 5.01
C SER A 14 6.76 -16.64 5.26
N ALA A 15 6.27 -16.85 6.17
CA ALA A 15 5.21 -16.13 6.42
C ALA A 15 5.47 -14.73 6.33
N GLY A 16 6.26 -14.36 7.07
CA GLY A 16 6.35 -13.01 7.22
C GLY A 16 6.55 -12.31 5.99
N LEU A 17 7.13 -12.95 5.13
CA LEU A 17 7.39 -12.27 4.04
C LEU A 17 6.32 -12.03 3.25
N SER A 18 5.40 -12.75 3.35
CA SER A 18 4.28 -12.60 2.51
C SER A 18 3.64 -11.28 2.75
N TRP A 19 3.93 -10.63 3.79
CA TRP A 19 3.30 -9.41 4.01
C TRP A 19 3.85 -8.35 3.17
N ALA A 20 3.02 -7.67 2.50
CA ALA A 20 3.38 -6.48 1.84
C ALA A 20 3.97 -5.57 2.90
N GLY A 21 4.99 -4.89 2.57
CA GLY A 21 5.68 -4.09 3.53
C GLY A 21 5.02 -2.75 3.74
N ALA A 22 4.29 -2.58 4.84
CA ALA A 22 3.73 -1.28 5.18
C ALA A 22 4.84 -0.24 5.37
N THR A 23 6.00 -0.65 5.87
CA THR A 23 7.13 0.26 6.02
C THR A 23 7.64 0.73 4.66
N GLU A 24 7.82 -0.21 3.74
CA GLU A 24 8.23 0.12 2.38
C GLU A 24 7.14 0.92 1.68
N GLY A 25 5.89 0.58 1.95
CA GLY A 25 4.76 1.31 1.38
C GLY A 25 4.71 2.75 1.85
N LYS A 26 5.06 2.99 3.10
CA LYS A 26 5.12 4.35 3.61
C LYS A 26 6.17 5.17 2.86
N GLU A 27 7.29 4.56 2.51
CA GLU A 27 8.33 5.26 1.77
C GLU A 27 7.82 5.64 0.38
N VAL A 28 7.16 4.73 -0.31
CA VAL A 28 6.62 5.00 -1.63
C VAL A 28 5.50 6.05 -1.54
N PHE A 29 4.62 5.90 -0.55
CA PHE A 29 3.52 6.84 -0.35
C PHE A 29 4.06 8.25 -0.10
N THR A 30 5.07 8.37 0.74
CA THR A 30 5.67 9.66 1.05
C THR A 30 6.32 10.28 -0.18
N ALA A 31 6.96 9.45 -1.00
CA ALA A 31 7.65 9.95 -2.18
C ALA A 31 6.69 10.32 -3.32
N LYS A 32 5.61 9.57 -3.50
CA LYS A 32 4.80 9.67 -4.70
C LYS A 32 3.32 9.98 -4.49
N CYS A 33 2.81 9.83 -3.30
CA CYS A 33 1.37 9.95 -3.04
C CYS A 33 0.99 11.10 -2.14
N LYS A 34 1.89 11.51 -1.26
CA LYS A 34 1.51 12.49 -0.24
C LYS A 34 1.18 13.87 -0.80
N GLY A 35 1.67 14.20 -1.97
CA GLY A 35 1.39 15.49 -2.57
C GLY A 35 -0.10 15.76 -2.72
N CYS A 36 -0.85 14.72 -3.04
CA CYS A 36 -2.30 14.84 -3.18
C CYS A 36 -3.04 14.27 -1.98
N HIS A 37 -2.52 13.16 -1.42
CA HIS A 37 -3.24 12.44 -0.37
C HIS A 37 -2.87 12.85 1.06
N GLY A 38 -1.83 13.66 1.21
CA GLY A 38 -1.36 14.05 2.53
C GLY A 38 -0.46 12.99 3.15
N ALA A 39 0.47 13.41 3.99
CA ALA A 39 1.44 12.48 4.59
C ALA A 39 0.77 11.43 5.47
N ASP A 40 -0.34 11.80 6.10
CA ASP A 40 -1.09 10.91 6.98
C ASP A 40 -2.37 10.40 6.33
N GLY A 41 -2.51 10.58 5.02
CA GLY A 41 -3.70 10.14 4.31
C GLY A 41 -4.86 11.13 4.33
N THR A 42 -4.66 12.30 4.93
CA THR A 42 -5.66 13.36 4.91
C THR A 42 -5.21 14.38 3.88
N PRO A 43 -5.92 14.51 2.76
CA PRO A 43 -5.48 15.41 1.70
C PRO A 43 -5.57 16.87 2.12
N PRO A 44 -4.68 17.72 1.60
CA PRO A 44 -4.81 19.16 1.83
C PRO A 44 -6.18 19.64 1.37
N ALA A 45 -6.78 20.55 2.09
CA ALA A 45 -8.16 20.98 1.81
C ALA A 45 -8.37 21.46 0.37
N GLY A 46 -7.45 22.23 -0.14
CA GLY A 46 -7.56 22.72 -1.51
C GLY A 46 -7.50 21.60 -2.54
N MET A 47 -6.62 20.64 -2.32
CA MET A 47 -6.47 19.52 -3.22
C MET A 47 -7.69 18.59 -3.11
N ALA A 48 -8.18 18.38 -1.90
CA ALA A 48 -9.37 17.55 -1.70
C ALA A 48 -10.56 18.13 -2.46
N LYS A 49 -10.73 19.43 -2.41
CA LYS A 49 -11.84 20.08 -3.08
C LYS A 49 -11.66 20.05 -4.60
N ALA A 50 -10.47 20.39 -5.06
CA ALA A 50 -10.22 20.48 -6.50
C ALA A 50 -10.26 19.15 -7.21
N MET A 51 -9.78 18.09 -6.56
CA MET A 51 -9.64 16.77 -7.17
C MET A 51 -10.64 15.75 -6.64
N GLY A 52 -11.43 16.12 -5.66
CA GLY A 52 -12.40 15.18 -5.09
C GLY A 52 -11.73 14.06 -4.29
N ILE A 53 -10.60 14.34 -3.66
CA ILE A 53 -9.84 13.33 -2.94
C ILE A 53 -10.41 13.13 -1.55
N LYS A 54 -10.70 11.87 -1.20
CA LYS A 54 -11.21 11.53 0.12
C LYS A 54 -10.06 11.15 1.03
N PRO A 55 -10.20 11.35 2.34
CA PRO A 55 -9.20 10.84 3.28
C PRO A 55 -9.08 9.33 3.15
N MET A 56 -7.89 8.81 3.39
CA MET A 56 -7.64 7.38 3.25
C MET A 56 -8.50 6.54 4.18
N LYS A 57 -8.89 7.09 5.35
CA LYS A 57 -9.79 6.37 6.25
C LYS A 57 -11.15 6.09 5.61
N ASP A 58 -11.54 6.89 4.64
CA ASP A 58 -12.86 6.76 4.01
C ASP A 58 -12.87 5.86 2.79
N VAL A 59 -11.72 5.33 2.38
CA VAL A 59 -11.64 4.43 1.22
C VAL A 59 -11.33 3.00 1.62
N GLN A 60 -11.41 2.68 2.88
CA GLN A 60 -11.05 1.33 3.36
C GLN A 60 -12.00 0.23 2.87
N ALA A 61 -13.17 0.61 2.37
CA ALA A 61 -14.10 -0.38 1.82
C ALA A 61 -13.64 -0.92 0.46
N LEU A 62 -12.73 -0.25 -0.21
CA LEU A 62 -12.19 -0.76 -1.47
C LEU A 62 -11.34 -2.00 -1.20
N THR A 63 -11.35 -2.93 -2.14
CA THR A 63 -10.50 -4.11 -2.01
C THR A 63 -9.05 -3.74 -2.27
N ASP A 64 -8.13 -4.59 -1.83
CA ASP A 64 -6.72 -4.36 -2.10
C ASP A 64 -6.46 -4.29 -3.60
N ALA A 65 -7.12 -5.15 -4.38
CA ALA A 65 -6.96 -5.14 -5.83
C ALA A 65 -7.42 -3.82 -6.45
N GLN A 66 -8.53 -3.28 -5.95
CA GLN A 66 -9.03 -2.00 -6.45
C GLN A 66 -8.07 -0.87 -6.12
N MET A 67 -7.48 -0.88 -4.92
CA MET A 67 -6.51 0.13 -4.55
C MET A 67 -5.24 0.01 -5.37
N GLN A 68 -4.76 -1.21 -5.58
CA GLN A 68 -3.57 -1.44 -6.39
C GLN A 68 -3.79 -0.99 -7.81
N GLU A 69 -4.97 -1.27 -8.36
CA GLU A 69 -5.29 -0.85 -9.71
C GLU A 69 -5.32 0.67 -9.82
N ALA A 70 -5.84 1.36 -8.82
CA ALA A 70 -5.84 2.82 -8.83
C ALA A 70 -4.41 3.38 -8.88
N VAL A 71 -3.48 2.76 -8.19
CA VAL A 71 -2.07 3.18 -8.21
C VAL A 71 -1.45 2.91 -9.57
N LEU A 72 -1.69 1.73 -10.11
CA LEU A 72 -1.02 1.29 -11.33
C LEU A 72 -1.66 1.85 -12.61
N LYS A 73 -2.96 2.02 -12.61
CA LYS A 73 -3.69 2.44 -13.82
C LYS A 73 -4.41 3.76 -13.67
N GLY A 74 -4.49 4.27 -12.47
CA GLY A 74 -5.24 5.51 -12.22
C GLY A 74 -6.72 5.23 -12.02
N LYS A 75 -7.42 6.24 -11.52
CA LYS A 75 -8.86 6.14 -11.33
C LYS A 75 -9.42 7.56 -11.25
N GLY A 76 -10.35 7.86 -12.13
CA GLY A 76 -10.94 9.20 -12.18
C GLY A 76 -9.88 10.25 -12.45
N LYS A 77 -9.77 11.23 -11.57
CA LYS A 77 -8.77 12.28 -11.72
C LYS A 77 -7.39 11.84 -11.25
N MET A 78 -7.27 10.68 -10.61
CA MET A 78 -5.99 10.16 -10.18
C MET A 78 -5.30 9.49 -11.35
N LYS A 79 -4.14 10.01 -11.72
CA LYS A 79 -3.36 9.44 -12.80
C LYS A 79 -2.55 8.25 -12.31
N PRO A 80 -2.16 7.34 -13.21
CA PRO A 80 -1.27 6.26 -12.82
C PRO A 80 0.00 6.82 -12.19
N VAL A 81 0.49 6.16 -11.15
CA VAL A 81 1.70 6.60 -10.47
C VAL A 81 2.89 6.00 -11.20
N ALA A 82 3.66 6.85 -11.86
CA ALA A 82 4.80 6.39 -12.65
C ALA A 82 5.89 5.81 -11.75
N GLY A 83 6.55 4.78 -12.24
CA GLY A 83 7.69 4.21 -11.51
C GLY A 83 7.35 3.31 -10.35
N VAL A 84 6.08 2.91 -10.20
CA VAL A 84 5.66 2.03 -9.13
C VAL A 84 5.42 0.64 -9.69
N THR A 85 6.07 -0.36 -9.13
CA THR A 85 5.89 -1.75 -9.53
C THR A 85 4.65 -2.33 -8.85
N GLU A 86 4.21 -3.52 -9.30
CA GLU A 86 3.10 -4.19 -8.65
C GLU A 86 3.37 -4.46 -7.19
N LYS A 87 4.62 -4.85 -6.86
CA LYS A 87 4.96 -5.08 -5.47
C LYS A 87 4.88 -3.79 -4.66
N GLN A 88 5.38 -2.70 -5.21
CA GLN A 88 5.30 -1.42 -4.52
C GLN A 88 3.86 -0.96 -4.35
N ALA A 89 2.99 -1.24 -5.34
CA ALA A 89 1.57 -0.92 -5.20
C ALA A 89 0.96 -1.73 -4.05
N ALA A 90 1.32 -3.00 -3.92
CA ALA A 90 0.85 -3.82 -2.80
C ALA A 90 1.38 -3.28 -1.47
N ASP A 91 2.62 -2.84 -1.43
CA ASP A 91 3.21 -2.25 -0.23
C ASP A 91 2.46 -0.96 0.16
N VAL A 92 2.15 -0.12 -0.83
CA VAL A 92 1.40 1.12 -0.59
C VAL A 92 0.03 0.81 -0.01
N VAL A 93 -0.65 -0.20 -0.55
CA VAL A 93 -1.96 -0.61 -0.03
C VAL A 93 -1.84 -1.06 1.43
N ALA A 94 -0.79 -1.83 1.75
CA ALA A 94 -0.57 -2.25 3.12
C ALA A 94 -0.40 -1.04 4.04
N PHE A 95 0.31 -0.02 3.59
CA PHE A 95 0.45 1.20 4.37
C PHE A 95 -0.89 1.94 4.50
N VAL A 96 -1.63 2.07 3.40
CA VAL A 96 -2.93 2.75 3.42
C VAL A 96 -3.88 2.07 4.40
N ARG A 97 -3.80 0.74 4.54
CA ARG A 97 -4.63 0.03 5.51
C ARG A 97 -4.32 0.42 6.96
N THR A 98 -3.19 1.04 7.22
CA THR A 98 -2.87 1.52 8.56
C THR A 98 -3.44 2.93 8.81
N LEU A 99 -3.97 3.58 7.79
CA LEU A 99 -4.45 4.96 7.87
C LEU A 99 -5.96 5.03 8.07
N LYS A 100 -6.50 4.19 8.88
CA LYS A 100 -7.95 4.16 9.13
C LYS A 100 -8.32 4.79 10.45
#